data_39d4d3ccdebdcde6710a9a09471d935b
#
_entry.id   39d4d3ccdebdcde6710a9a09471d935b
#
_cell.length_a   1.000
_cell.length_b   1.000
_cell.length_c   1.000
_cell.angle_alpha   90.00
_cell.angle_beta   90.00
_cell.angle_gamma   90.00
#
_symmetry.space_group_name_H-M   'P 1'
#
loop_
_entity.id
_entity.type
_entity.pdbx_description
1 polymer ?
#
loop_
_entity_poly.entity_id
_entity_poly.type
_entity_poly.pdbx_seq_one_letter_code
_entity_poly.pdbx_strand_id
1 'polypeptide(L)'
;MIDVTNVESLLNSLAKQGLDIPADYRDKISSRLNDIIQYEPMVGVFGKTGAGKSSLCNALFGRDICPISDIAACTRTAQQVRLNFAGKGMTLLDVPGVGESGDRDAEYDALYRQWLPKLDLVLWIVKADDRALALDEDFFKRLVRPYLDVGKPFFVVLNQVDKIEPFREWDEKARQPGPRQAANIKEKCRVVAGFFDLPPGQVLAVSAAERYGLVELVDGIIHALPAKKRVSVLREVQREYRSEKAKRDAEKGFLDVIVEIAGKALSKAVGWVADKISGFFSGWW
;
A
#
# COMPACT_ATOMS: atom_id res chain seq x y z
N MET A 1 -6.79 3.25 -28.39
CA MET A 1 -7.00 3.09 -26.92
C MET A 1 -7.75 1.80 -26.73
N ILE A 2 -7.05 0.73 -26.36
CA ILE A 2 -7.70 -0.54 -25.99
C ILE A 2 -8.46 -0.25 -24.71
N ASP A 3 -9.77 -0.43 -24.74
CA ASP A 3 -10.63 -0.28 -23.56
C ASP A 3 -10.30 -1.41 -22.58
N VAL A 4 -9.32 -1.15 -21.71
CA VAL A 4 -8.69 -2.08 -20.77
C VAL A 4 -9.65 -2.49 -19.64
N THR A 5 -10.89 -2.01 -19.68
CA THR A 5 -11.88 -2.19 -18.61
C THR A 5 -12.96 -3.22 -18.93
N ASN A 6 -12.86 -3.93 -20.03
CA ASN A 6 -13.96 -4.80 -20.43
C ASN A 6 -13.76 -6.25 -19.95
N VAL A 7 -14.23 -6.52 -18.73
CA VAL A 7 -14.30 -7.88 -18.15
C VAL A 7 -15.00 -8.84 -19.11
N GLU A 8 -16.00 -8.37 -19.86
CA GLU A 8 -16.70 -9.16 -20.87
C GLU A 8 -15.77 -9.63 -22.00
N SER A 9 -14.81 -8.81 -22.40
CA SER A 9 -13.79 -9.21 -23.38
C SER A 9 -12.91 -10.34 -22.86
N LEU A 10 -12.51 -10.29 -21.59
CA LEU A 10 -11.80 -11.39 -20.91
C LEU A 10 -12.64 -12.66 -20.90
N LEU A 11 -13.89 -12.60 -20.43
CA LEU A 11 -14.79 -13.75 -20.36
C LEU A 11 -15.09 -14.34 -21.75
N ASN A 12 -15.26 -13.50 -22.77
CA ASN A 12 -15.41 -13.93 -24.15
C ASN A 12 -14.16 -14.63 -24.69
N SER A 13 -12.97 -14.12 -24.34
CA SER A 13 -11.71 -14.78 -24.69
C SER A 13 -11.58 -16.16 -24.06
N LEU A 14 -11.99 -16.29 -22.80
CA LEU A 14 -12.02 -17.57 -22.08
C LEU A 14 -12.99 -18.56 -22.74
N ALA A 15 -14.21 -18.11 -23.10
CA ALA A 15 -15.23 -18.94 -23.75
C ALA A 15 -14.80 -19.42 -25.15
N LYS A 16 -14.22 -18.55 -25.98
CA LYS A 16 -13.69 -18.90 -27.32
C LYS A 16 -12.64 -20.00 -27.29
N GLN A 17 -11.98 -20.20 -26.18
CA GLN A 17 -10.93 -21.20 -26.02
C GLN A 17 -11.37 -22.45 -25.26
N GLY A 18 -12.70 -22.65 -25.15
CA GLY A 18 -13.27 -23.87 -24.63
C GLY A 18 -13.59 -23.87 -23.13
N LEU A 19 -13.50 -22.71 -22.46
CA LEU A 19 -13.96 -22.57 -21.09
C LEU A 19 -15.43 -22.20 -21.11
N ASP A 20 -16.29 -23.20 -21.12
CA ASP A 20 -17.75 -23.02 -21.06
C ASP A 20 -18.16 -22.65 -19.63
N ILE A 21 -18.32 -21.34 -19.39
CA ILE A 21 -18.81 -20.81 -18.11
C ILE A 21 -20.31 -20.60 -18.26
N PRO A 22 -21.15 -21.35 -17.50
CA PRO A 22 -22.60 -21.16 -17.51
C PRO A 22 -23.01 -19.70 -17.29
N ALA A 23 -24.08 -19.25 -17.94
CA ALA A 23 -24.46 -17.83 -17.97
C ALA A 23 -24.63 -17.21 -16.58
N ASP A 24 -25.25 -17.91 -15.64
CA ASP A 24 -25.48 -17.50 -14.26
C ASP A 24 -24.17 -17.30 -13.47
N TYR A 25 -23.13 -18.10 -13.75
CA TYR A 25 -21.78 -17.90 -13.19
C TYR A 25 -21.05 -16.76 -13.89
N ARG A 26 -21.23 -16.60 -15.19
CA ARG A 26 -20.63 -15.54 -15.99
C ARG A 26 -21.03 -14.17 -15.48
N ASP A 27 -22.32 -13.93 -15.22
CA ASP A 27 -22.83 -12.68 -14.69
C ASP A 27 -22.26 -12.38 -13.30
N LYS A 28 -22.18 -13.39 -12.43
CA LYS A 28 -21.58 -13.27 -11.09
C LYS A 28 -20.10 -12.94 -11.16
N ILE A 29 -19.35 -13.61 -12.04
CA ILE A 29 -17.92 -13.35 -12.25
C ILE A 29 -17.72 -11.91 -12.77
N SER A 30 -18.48 -11.54 -13.81
CA SER A 30 -18.40 -10.20 -14.41
C SER A 30 -18.66 -9.11 -13.37
N SER A 31 -19.72 -9.23 -12.57
CA SER A 31 -20.05 -8.31 -11.50
C SER A 31 -18.90 -8.21 -10.47
N ARG A 32 -18.40 -9.34 -9.97
CA ARG A 32 -17.32 -9.36 -8.96
C ARG A 32 -16.00 -8.80 -9.48
N LEU A 33 -15.64 -9.11 -10.73
CA LEU A 33 -14.42 -8.58 -11.33
C LEU A 33 -14.54 -7.07 -11.59
N ASN A 34 -15.71 -6.59 -11.99
CA ASN A 34 -15.97 -5.17 -12.10
C ASN A 34 -15.90 -4.46 -10.75
N ASP A 35 -16.43 -5.06 -9.67
CA ASP A 35 -16.30 -4.53 -8.32
C ASP A 35 -14.82 -4.35 -7.92
N ILE A 36 -13.96 -5.34 -8.24
CA ILE A 36 -12.51 -5.25 -7.98
C ILE A 36 -11.87 -4.12 -8.78
N ILE A 37 -12.19 -4.03 -10.08
CA ILE A 37 -11.64 -3.02 -10.97
C ILE A 37 -12.11 -1.61 -10.60
N GLN A 38 -13.35 -1.48 -10.13
CA GLN A 38 -13.95 -0.19 -9.76
C GLN A 38 -13.64 0.21 -8.31
N TYR A 39 -13.07 -0.71 -7.51
CA TYR A 39 -12.78 -0.43 -6.11
C TYR A 39 -11.84 0.74 -5.95
N GLU A 40 -12.22 1.70 -5.09
CA GLU A 40 -11.39 2.84 -4.71
C GLU A 40 -10.80 2.61 -3.32
N PRO A 41 -9.53 2.21 -3.21
CA PRO A 41 -8.91 1.96 -1.91
C PRO A 41 -8.71 3.24 -1.10
N MET A 42 -8.79 3.10 0.22
CA MET A 42 -8.51 4.17 1.17
C MET A 42 -7.28 3.81 2.01
N VAL A 43 -6.21 4.58 1.85
CA VAL A 43 -4.92 4.39 2.53
C VAL A 43 -4.71 5.50 3.55
N GLY A 44 -4.54 5.14 4.81
CA GLY A 44 -4.17 6.06 5.87
C GLY A 44 -2.65 6.23 5.96
N VAL A 45 -2.18 7.46 5.99
CA VAL A 45 -0.76 7.79 6.12
C VAL A 45 -0.59 8.60 7.41
N PHE A 46 0.04 7.98 8.39
CA PHE A 46 0.19 8.50 9.74
C PHE A 46 1.65 8.71 10.10
N GLY A 47 1.93 9.51 11.10
CA GLY A 47 3.27 9.78 11.59
C GLY A 47 3.48 11.25 11.91
N LYS A 48 4.54 11.55 12.65
CA LYS A 48 4.88 12.92 13.09
C LYS A 48 5.13 13.87 11.92
N THR A 49 5.01 15.17 12.20
CA THR A 49 5.45 16.23 11.28
C THR A 49 6.94 16.06 10.96
N GLY A 50 7.32 16.21 9.69
CA GLY A 50 8.71 16.02 9.23
C GLY A 50 9.13 14.55 9.01
N ALA A 51 8.27 13.56 9.27
CA ALA A 51 8.58 12.15 8.97
C ALA A 51 8.63 11.84 7.47
N GLY A 52 8.15 12.77 6.63
CA GLY A 52 8.20 12.62 5.17
C GLY A 52 6.97 11.92 4.58
N LYS A 53 5.80 12.04 5.22
CA LYS A 53 4.52 11.49 4.73
C LYS A 53 4.23 11.91 3.28
N SER A 54 4.17 13.23 3.04
CA SER A 54 3.90 13.78 1.71
C SER A 54 4.95 13.36 0.67
N SER A 55 6.23 13.34 1.06
CA SER A 55 7.32 12.89 0.18
C SER A 55 7.16 11.43 -0.22
N LEU A 56 6.77 10.55 0.73
CA LEU A 56 6.53 9.14 0.45
C LEU A 56 5.31 8.94 -0.46
N CYS A 57 4.21 9.65 -0.20
CA CYS A 57 3.02 9.60 -1.06
C CYS A 57 3.35 10.04 -2.49
N ASN A 58 4.07 11.15 -2.63
CA ASN A 58 4.49 11.64 -3.95
C ASN A 58 5.44 10.66 -4.66
N ALA A 59 6.35 10.02 -3.91
CA ALA A 59 7.23 9.00 -4.46
C ALA A 59 6.48 7.75 -4.93
N LEU A 60 5.51 7.27 -4.18
CA LEU A 60 4.78 6.03 -4.50
C LEU A 60 3.71 6.21 -5.57
N PHE A 61 2.95 7.30 -5.51
CA PHE A 61 1.71 7.46 -6.27
C PHE A 61 1.77 8.53 -7.36
N GLY A 62 2.83 9.32 -7.40
CA GLY A 62 3.04 10.33 -8.43
C GLY A 62 3.34 11.71 -7.85
N ARG A 63 3.76 12.62 -8.72
CA ARG A 63 4.26 13.94 -8.32
C ARG A 63 3.11 14.84 -7.86
N ASP A 64 3.43 15.69 -6.88
CA ASP A 64 2.61 16.82 -6.43
C ASP A 64 1.19 16.48 -5.94
N ILE A 65 1.00 15.23 -5.54
CA ILE A 65 -0.27 14.76 -5.00
C ILE A 65 -0.51 15.34 -3.61
N CYS A 66 0.54 15.37 -2.79
CA CYS A 66 0.51 15.95 -1.46
C CYS A 66 1.41 17.20 -1.44
N PRO A 67 0.89 18.37 -1.04
CA PRO A 67 1.74 19.54 -0.88
C PRO A 67 2.81 19.26 0.17
N ILE A 68 4.08 19.41 -0.22
CA ILE A 68 5.23 19.30 0.68
C ILE A 68 5.39 20.66 1.34
N SER A 69 4.99 20.79 2.59
CA SER A 69 5.17 22.02 3.36
C SER A 69 5.67 21.70 4.75
N ASP A 70 6.91 22.07 5.03
CA ASP A 70 7.48 22.02 6.38
C ASP A 70 6.88 23.11 7.30
N ILE A 71 6.12 24.05 6.73
CA ILE A 71 5.59 25.22 7.43
C ILE A 71 4.14 25.01 7.89
N ALA A 72 3.40 24.07 7.28
CA ALA A 72 2.01 23.82 7.61
C ALA A 72 1.85 22.76 8.71
N ALA A 73 2.43 23.00 9.89
CA ALA A 73 2.05 22.31 11.13
C ALA A 73 0.61 22.64 11.58
N CYS A 74 -0.32 22.81 10.64
CA CYS A 74 -1.65 23.34 10.92
C CYS A 74 -2.80 22.55 10.28
N THR A 75 -2.59 21.29 9.94
CA THR A 75 -3.74 20.46 9.55
C THR A 75 -4.52 20.06 10.79
N ARG A 76 -5.49 20.90 11.17
CA ARG A 76 -6.40 20.63 12.30
C ARG A 76 -7.45 19.56 11.99
N THR A 77 -7.53 19.12 10.75
CA THR A 77 -8.49 18.13 10.26
C THR A 77 -7.82 17.15 9.30
N ALA A 78 -8.27 15.90 9.28
CA ALA A 78 -7.80 14.94 8.31
C ALA A 78 -8.00 15.48 6.89
N GLN A 79 -6.92 15.55 6.12
CA GLN A 79 -6.99 15.93 4.71
C GLN A 79 -7.16 14.66 3.87
N GLN A 80 -8.22 14.63 3.07
CA GLN A 80 -8.42 13.62 2.05
C GLN A 80 -7.84 14.13 0.74
N VAL A 81 -6.84 13.42 0.23
CA VAL A 81 -6.33 13.66 -1.12
C VAL A 81 -6.81 12.52 -2.00
N ARG A 82 -7.73 12.82 -2.91
CA ARG A 82 -8.22 11.84 -3.87
C ARG A 82 -7.29 11.81 -5.08
N LEU A 83 -6.67 10.66 -5.30
CA LEU A 83 -5.90 10.39 -6.51
C LEU A 83 -6.84 9.87 -7.58
N ASN A 84 -6.90 10.53 -8.72
CA ASN A 84 -7.67 10.07 -9.88
C ASN A 84 -6.71 9.64 -10.99
N PHE A 85 -6.77 8.37 -11.35
CA PHE A 85 -6.08 7.84 -12.52
C PHE A 85 -7.11 7.26 -13.50
N ALA A 86 -7.21 7.84 -14.68
CA ALA A 86 -8.14 7.39 -15.75
C ALA A 86 -9.60 7.19 -15.27
N GLY A 87 -10.09 8.08 -14.42
CA GLY A 87 -11.48 8.07 -13.91
C GLY A 87 -11.72 7.14 -12.72
N LYS A 88 -10.69 6.47 -12.22
CA LYS A 88 -10.70 5.65 -11.01
C LYS A 88 -9.69 6.23 -10.02
N GLY A 89 -9.89 6.04 -8.73
CA GLY A 89 -9.11 6.73 -7.75
C GLY A 89 -8.76 5.90 -6.53
N MET A 90 -7.84 6.46 -5.77
CA MET A 90 -7.51 6.05 -4.42
C MET A 90 -7.63 7.27 -3.51
N THR A 91 -8.11 7.10 -2.30
CA THR A 91 -8.11 8.15 -1.30
C THR A 91 -6.92 7.96 -0.37
N LEU A 92 -6.03 8.95 -0.33
CA LEU A 92 -5.02 9.09 0.72
C LEU A 92 -5.60 9.94 1.84
N LEU A 93 -5.52 9.45 3.06
CA LEU A 93 -5.89 10.17 4.25
C LEU A 93 -4.62 10.57 4.99
N ASP A 94 -4.23 11.85 4.87
CA ASP A 94 -3.17 12.44 5.69
C ASP A 94 -3.79 12.92 7.01
N VAL A 95 -3.37 12.31 8.09
CA VAL A 95 -3.88 12.62 9.43
C VAL A 95 -2.79 13.37 10.20
N PRO A 96 -3.16 14.43 10.93
CA PRO A 96 -2.22 15.19 11.75
C PRO A 96 -1.38 14.30 12.66
N GLY A 97 -0.11 14.66 12.81
CA GLY A 97 0.84 13.87 13.60
C GLY A 97 0.54 13.92 15.10
N VAL A 98 0.89 12.83 15.77
CA VAL A 98 0.79 12.69 17.22
C VAL A 98 1.89 13.51 17.89
N GLY A 99 1.59 14.12 19.04
CA GLY A 99 2.60 14.75 19.91
C GLY A 99 2.89 16.23 19.61
N GLU A 100 2.03 16.92 18.85
CA GLU A 100 2.18 18.36 18.63
C GLU A 100 1.72 19.22 19.83
N SER A 101 0.77 18.75 20.65
CA SER A 101 0.42 19.30 21.97
C SER A 101 -0.57 18.38 22.68
N GLY A 102 -0.39 18.18 24.01
CA GLY A 102 -1.23 17.27 24.83
C GLY A 102 -2.73 17.65 24.86
N ASP A 103 -3.07 18.92 24.63
CA ASP A 103 -4.48 19.37 24.59
C ASP A 103 -5.24 18.89 23.32
N ARG A 104 -4.52 18.41 22.30
CA ARG A 104 -5.10 17.96 21.02
C ARG A 104 -5.21 16.44 20.91
N ASP A 105 -4.67 15.69 21.84
CA ASP A 105 -4.66 14.23 21.78
C ASP A 105 -6.08 13.66 21.75
N ALA A 106 -7.03 14.27 22.46
CA ALA A 106 -8.44 13.84 22.45
C ALA A 106 -9.14 14.08 21.09
N GLU A 107 -8.84 15.19 20.40
CA GLU A 107 -9.37 15.48 19.07
C GLU A 107 -8.81 14.49 18.04
N TYR A 108 -7.50 14.20 18.14
CA TYR A 108 -6.86 13.23 17.27
C TYR A 108 -7.35 11.81 17.53
N ASP A 109 -7.57 11.42 18.79
CA ASP A 109 -8.18 10.15 19.15
C ASP A 109 -9.55 9.94 18.47
N ALA A 110 -10.42 10.95 18.56
CA ALA A 110 -11.74 10.89 17.93
C ALA A 110 -11.61 10.74 16.40
N LEU A 111 -10.70 11.50 15.78
CA LEU A 111 -10.43 11.45 14.35
C LEU A 111 -9.95 10.07 13.91
N TYR A 112 -8.98 9.49 14.63
CA TYR A 112 -8.45 8.17 14.32
C TYR A 112 -9.51 7.07 14.49
N ARG A 113 -10.29 7.10 15.56
CA ARG A 113 -11.41 6.15 15.78
C ARG A 113 -12.44 6.21 14.67
N GLN A 114 -12.67 7.40 14.11
CA GLN A 114 -13.60 7.61 13.00
C GLN A 114 -13.09 6.99 11.69
N TRP A 115 -11.78 7.11 11.42
CA TRP A 115 -11.22 6.77 10.12
C TRP A 115 -10.60 5.39 10.04
N LEU A 116 -9.89 4.91 11.08
CA LEU A 116 -9.23 3.61 11.07
C LEU A 116 -10.12 2.45 10.56
N PRO A 117 -11.39 2.32 10.98
CA PRO A 117 -12.24 1.23 10.49
C PRO A 117 -12.50 1.26 8.98
N LYS A 118 -12.42 2.43 8.35
CA LYS A 118 -12.69 2.65 6.93
C LYS A 118 -11.48 2.41 6.04
N LEU A 119 -10.27 2.36 6.62
CA LEU A 119 -9.04 2.21 5.87
C LEU A 119 -8.85 0.76 5.40
N ASP A 120 -8.26 0.63 4.23
CA ASP A 120 -7.83 -0.64 3.65
C ASP A 120 -6.40 -1.00 4.04
N LEU A 121 -5.60 0.03 4.30
CA LEU A 121 -4.19 -0.05 4.65
C LEU A 121 -3.82 1.14 5.54
N VAL A 122 -2.95 0.90 6.50
CA VAL A 122 -2.29 1.95 7.29
C VAL A 122 -0.79 1.91 7.07
N LEU A 123 -0.21 3.06 6.72
CA LEU A 123 1.22 3.31 6.68
C LEU A 123 1.58 4.26 7.81
N TRP A 124 2.33 3.77 8.78
CA TRP A 124 2.84 4.58 9.90
C TRP A 124 4.27 5.00 9.63
N ILE A 125 4.47 6.27 9.34
CA ILE A 125 5.76 6.79 8.92
C ILE A 125 6.56 7.24 10.14
N VAL A 126 7.73 6.64 10.31
CA VAL A 126 8.70 6.97 11.35
C VAL A 126 9.95 7.53 10.68
N LYS A 127 10.47 8.64 11.20
CA LYS A 127 11.75 9.17 10.74
C LYS A 127 12.89 8.33 11.30
N ALA A 128 13.85 7.94 10.45
CA ALA A 128 14.89 6.98 10.83
C ALA A 128 15.82 7.46 11.94
N ASP A 129 16.07 8.77 12.04
CA ASP A 129 16.88 9.39 13.08
C ASP A 129 16.07 9.81 14.34
N ASP A 130 14.73 9.57 14.34
CA ASP A 130 13.92 9.86 15.54
C ASP A 130 14.28 8.91 16.68
N ARG A 131 14.52 9.52 17.85
CA ARG A 131 14.82 8.81 19.11
C ARG A 131 13.65 8.82 20.08
N ALA A 132 12.63 9.65 19.85
CA ALA A 132 11.50 9.87 20.73
C ALA A 132 10.27 9.05 20.27
N LEU A 133 10.40 7.73 20.23
CA LEU A 133 9.31 6.83 19.78
C LEU A 133 8.26 6.56 20.86
N ALA A 134 8.47 6.95 22.11
CA ALA A 134 7.57 6.64 23.21
C ALA A 134 6.13 7.18 23.01
N LEU A 135 6.00 8.38 22.44
CA LEU A 135 4.67 8.94 22.13
C LEU A 135 3.97 8.17 21.01
N ASP A 136 4.74 7.76 19.97
CA ASP A 136 4.20 6.92 18.90
C ASP A 136 3.78 5.55 19.44
N GLU A 137 4.52 4.97 20.38
CA GLU A 137 4.24 3.69 21.01
C GLU A 137 2.92 3.71 21.79
N ASP A 138 2.71 4.71 22.66
CA ASP A 138 1.47 4.83 23.45
C ASP A 138 0.25 4.99 22.55
N PHE A 139 0.36 5.89 21.59
CA PHE A 139 -0.70 6.15 20.63
C PHE A 139 -1.01 4.92 19.77
N PHE A 140 0.03 4.23 19.29
CA PHE A 140 -0.12 2.99 18.54
C PHE A 140 -0.86 1.92 19.36
N LYS A 141 -0.42 1.66 20.58
CA LYS A 141 -1.05 0.65 21.46
C LYS A 141 -2.52 0.94 21.73
N ARG A 142 -2.86 2.20 21.93
CA ARG A 142 -4.20 2.63 22.29
C ARG A 142 -5.18 2.66 21.12
N LEU A 143 -4.73 3.08 19.93
CA LEU A 143 -5.60 3.33 18.78
C LEU A 143 -5.39 2.38 17.62
N VAL A 144 -4.14 2.05 17.30
CA VAL A 144 -3.83 1.25 16.10
C VAL A 144 -3.88 -0.24 16.40
N ARG A 145 -3.45 -0.69 17.58
CA ARG A 145 -3.44 -2.10 17.93
C ARG A 145 -4.80 -2.79 17.76
N PRO A 146 -5.94 -2.21 18.22
CA PRO A 146 -7.25 -2.81 17.98
C PRO A 146 -7.61 -2.98 16.50
N TYR A 147 -7.07 -2.11 15.62
CA TYR A 147 -7.24 -2.22 14.18
C TYR A 147 -6.45 -3.41 13.60
N LEU A 148 -5.26 -3.68 14.14
CA LEU A 148 -4.45 -4.85 13.74
C LEU A 148 -5.08 -6.16 14.19
N ASP A 149 -5.67 -6.19 15.38
CA ASP A 149 -6.27 -7.39 15.96
C ASP A 149 -7.44 -7.92 15.13
N VAL A 150 -8.04 -7.09 14.27
CA VAL A 150 -9.05 -7.51 13.28
C VAL A 150 -8.44 -7.83 11.90
N GLY A 151 -7.12 -7.98 11.81
CA GLY A 151 -6.42 -8.43 10.60
C GLY A 151 -6.31 -7.39 9.49
N LYS A 152 -6.35 -6.10 9.81
CA LYS A 152 -6.17 -5.03 8.82
C LYS A 152 -4.70 -4.85 8.45
N PRO A 153 -4.38 -4.63 7.16
CA PRO A 153 -3.01 -4.40 6.70
C PRO A 153 -2.40 -3.13 7.32
N PHE A 154 -1.18 -3.28 7.85
CA PHE A 154 -0.43 -2.21 8.51
C PHE A 154 1.07 -2.38 8.31
N PHE A 155 1.76 -1.27 8.06
CA PHE A 155 3.22 -1.23 8.02
C PHE A 155 3.75 -0.01 8.75
N VAL A 156 4.83 -0.19 9.50
CA VAL A 156 5.69 0.92 9.89
C VAL A 156 6.68 1.14 8.76
N VAL A 157 6.74 2.37 8.27
CA VAL A 157 7.68 2.77 7.23
C VAL A 157 8.77 3.62 7.88
N LEU A 158 9.95 3.06 8.03
CA LEU A 158 11.13 3.76 8.52
C LEU A 158 11.71 4.57 7.37
N ASN A 159 11.35 5.86 7.30
CA ASN A 159 11.72 6.74 6.20
C ASN A 159 12.99 7.54 6.51
N GLN A 160 13.65 8.07 5.46
CA GLN A 160 14.89 8.83 5.53
C GLN A 160 16.07 7.98 6.03
N VAL A 161 16.13 6.70 5.65
CA VAL A 161 17.20 5.79 6.08
C VAL A 161 18.57 6.16 5.50
N ASP A 162 18.61 6.96 4.44
CA ASP A 162 19.82 7.59 3.89
C ASP A 162 20.59 8.42 4.94
N LYS A 163 19.89 8.92 5.98
CA LYS A 163 20.44 9.72 7.08
C LYS A 163 20.95 8.91 8.27
N ILE A 164 20.78 7.58 8.27
CA ILE A 164 21.32 6.72 9.34
C ILE A 164 22.86 6.68 9.25
N GLU A 165 23.52 6.80 10.39
CA GLU A 165 24.98 6.68 10.47
C GLU A 165 25.47 5.26 10.11
N PRO A 166 26.62 5.14 9.43
CA PRO A 166 27.43 6.23 8.89
C PRO A 166 26.87 6.75 7.55
N PHE A 167 26.20 7.91 7.56
CA PHE A 167 25.51 8.46 6.38
C PHE A 167 26.46 8.71 5.18
N ARG A 168 27.78 8.87 5.40
CA ARG A 168 28.79 9.02 4.35
C ARG A 168 29.04 7.72 3.55
N GLU A 169 28.52 6.59 4.00
CA GLU A 169 28.55 5.35 3.23
C GLU A 169 27.40 5.26 2.22
N TRP A 170 26.49 6.23 2.19
CA TRP A 170 25.43 6.26 1.19
C TRP A 170 26.03 6.47 -0.20
N ASP A 171 25.77 5.54 -1.10
CA ASP A 171 26.13 5.67 -2.52
C ASP A 171 25.03 6.47 -3.24
N GLU A 172 25.31 7.74 -3.54
CA GLU A 172 24.37 8.62 -4.24
C GLU A 172 24.04 8.17 -5.66
N LYS A 173 24.97 7.47 -6.34
CA LYS A 173 24.76 7.00 -7.72
C LYS A 173 23.91 5.73 -7.74
N ALA A 174 24.26 4.77 -6.89
CA ALA A 174 23.51 3.53 -6.76
C ALA A 174 22.24 3.69 -5.90
N ARG A 175 22.14 4.80 -5.14
CA ARG A 175 21.06 5.07 -4.18
C ARG A 175 20.88 3.94 -3.18
N GLN A 176 21.99 3.52 -2.60
CA GLN A 176 22.05 2.38 -1.68
C GLN A 176 22.97 2.66 -0.49
N PRO A 177 22.65 2.07 0.68
CA PRO A 177 23.54 2.16 1.84
C PRO A 177 24.80 1.32 1.66
N GLY A 178 25.93 1.80 2.17
CA GLY A 178 27.11 0.97 2.33
C GLY A 178 26.93 -0.11 3.41
N PRO A 179 27.88 -1.03 3.55
CA PRO A 179 27.71 -2.24 4.38
C PRO A 179 27.37 -1.96 5.85
N ARG A 180 28.08 -0.99 6.48
CA ARG A 180 27.82 -0.63 7.89
C ARG A 180 26.52 0.11 8.06
N GLN A 181 26.19 1.02 7.14
CA GLN A 181 24.94 1.74 7.14
C GLN A 181 23.75 0.77 6.95
N ALA A 182 23.86 -0.19 6.05
CA ALA A 182 22.85 -1.22 5.83
C ALA A 182 22.62 -2.08 7.09
N ALA A 183 23.69 -2.45 7.81
CA ALA A 183 23.57 -3.16 9.08
C ALA A 183 22.84 -2.33 10.14
N ASN A 184 23.14 -1.03 10.23
CA ASN A 184 22.51 -0.11 11.18
C ASN A 184 21.03 0.13 10.81
N ILE A 185 20.69 0.23 9.53
CA ILE A 185 19.30 0.31 9.06
C ILE A 185 18.52 -0.92 9.50
N LYS A 186 19.07 -2.12 9.27
CA LYS A 186 18.44 -3.38 9.68
C LYS A 186 18.23 -3.45 11.20
N GLU A 187 19.23 -3.06 11.99
CA GLU A 187 19.10 -3.02 13.44
C GLU A 187 18.05 -1.98 13.89
N LYS A 188 18.01 -0.80 13.26
CA LYS A 188 16.98 0.19 13.56
C LYS A 188 15.58 -0.34 13.27
N CYS A 189 15.37 -1.05 12.16
CA CYS A 189 14.08 -1.71 11.87
C CYS A 189 13.71 -2.70 12.99
N ARG A 190 14.67 -3.50 13.48
CA ARG A 190 14.44 -4.45 14.57
C ARG A 190 14.04 -3.75 15.87
N VAL A 191 14.73 -2.67 16.21
CA VAL A 191 14.43 -1.85 17.38
C VAL A 191 13.03 -1.24 17.28
N VAL A 192 12.70 -0.64 16.11
CA VAL A 192 11.37 -0.06 15.86
C VAL A 192 10.28 -1.13 15.93
N ALA A 193 10.50 -2.32 15.36
CA ALA A 193 9.56 -3.43 15.46
C ALA A 193 9.30 -3.82 16.93
N GLY A 194 10.34 -3.82 17.77
CA GLY A 194 10.22 -4.07 19.20
C GLY A 194 9.38 -3.03 19.93
N PHE A 195 9.52 -1.74 19.60
CA PHE A 195 8.69 -0.68 20.19
C PHE A 195 7.20 -0.85 19.90
N PHE A 196 6.88 -1.27 18.71
CA PHE A 196 5.49 -1.45 18.27
C PHE A 196 4.96 -2.88 18.49
N ASP A 197 5.75 -3.77 19.08
CA ASP A 197 5.42 -5.20 19.22
C ASP A 197 4.90 -5.81 17.90
N LEU A 198 5.68 -5.59 16.83
CA LEU A 198 5.38 -6.04 15.48
C LEU A 198 6.39 -7.07 14.99
N PRO A 199 5.96 -7.99 14.09
CA PRO A 199 6.90 -8.81 13.35
C PRO A 199 7.90 -7.94 12.56
N PRO A 200 9.19 -8.33 12.46
CA PRO A 200 10.19 -7.53 11.72
C PRO A 200 9.81 -7.21 10.26
N GLY A 201 9.07 -8.09 9.60
CA GLY A 201 8.59 -7.89 8.23
C GLY A 201 7.51 -6.81 8.07
N GLN A 202 6.98 -6.27 9.17
CA GLN A 202 6.04 -5.14 9.14
C GLN A 202 6.72 -3.78 9.32
N VAL A 203 8.05 -3.74 9.46
CA VAL A 203 8.85 -2.51 9.47
C VAL A 203 9.71 -2.49 8.22
N LEU A 204 9.43 -1.56 7.33
CA LEU A 204 10.10 -1.45 6.03
C LEU A 204 10.93 -0.17 5.96
N ALA A 205 12.20 -0.33 5.59
CA ALA A 205 13.17 0.76 5.49
C ALA A 205 13.09 1.41 4.10
N VAL A 206 12.90 2.72 4.06
CA VAL A 206 12.84 3.47 2.80
C VAL A 206 13.56 4.82 2.90
N SER A 207 13.96 5.34 1.77
CA SER A 207 14.20 6.77 1.59
C SER A 207 13.35 7.25 0.41
N ALA A 208 12.32 8.03 0.72
CA ALA A 208 11.45 8.60 -0.31
C ALA A 208 12.23 9.56 -1.22
N ALA A 209 13.19 10.30 -0.67
CA ALA A 209 14.04 11.25 -1.41
C ALA A 209 14.97 10.51 -2.39
N GLU A 210 15.61 9.43 -1.93
CA GLU A 210 16.56 8.62 -2.70
C GLU A 210 15.87 7.50 -3.48
N ARG A 211 14.55 7.33 -3.35
CA ARG A 211 13.76 6.26 -3.99
C ARG A 211 14.24 4.85 -3.63
N TYR A 212 14.82 4.70 -2.44
CA TYR A 212 15.30 3.42 -1.91
C TYR A 212 14.20 2.68 -1.16
N GLY A 213 14.14 1.36 -1.33
CA GLY A 213 13.24 0.47 -0.60
C GLY A 213 11.75 0.59 -1.01
N LEU A 214 11.42 1.37 -2.05
CA LEU A 214 10.03 1.60 -2.45
C LEU A 214 9.41 0.39 -3.14
N VAL A 215 10.21 -0.39 -3.90
CA VAL A 215 9.75 -1.64 -4.52
C VAL A 215 9.39 -2.66 -3.45
N GLU A 216 10.24 -2.84 -2.46
CA GLU A 216 10.02 -3.75 -1.32
C GLU A 216 8.80 -3.32 -0.49
N LEU A 217 8.61 -2.02 -0.31
CA LEU A 217 7.42 -1.49 0.36
C LEU A 217 6.15 -1.83 -0.42
N VAL A 218 6.14 -1.62 -1.74
CA VAL A 218 5.00 -1.96 -2.61
C VAL A 218 4.72 -3.46 -2.57
N ASP A 219 5.75 -4.30 -2.67
CA ASP A 219 5.63 -5.75 -2.57
C ASP A 219 4.97 -6.19 -1.25
N GLY A 220 5.43 -5.62 -0.14
CA GLY A 220 4.86 -5.87 1.18
C GLY A 220 3.39 -5.46 1.26
N ILE A 221 3.06 -4.26 0.78
CA ILE A 221 1.69 -3.73 0.74
C ILE A 221 0.77 -4.66 -0.06
N ILE A 222 1.15 -4.98 -1.30
CA ILE A 222 0.31 -5.80 -2.19
C ILE A 222 0.13 -7.20 -1.62
N HIS A 223 1.17 -7.79 -1.04
CA HIS A 223 1.07 -9.10 -0.42
C HIS A 223 0.10 -9.13 0.78
N ALA A 224 0.15 -8.11 1.64
CA ALA A 224 -0.68 -8.02 2.85
C ALA A 224 -2.14 -7.67 2.57
N LEU A 225 -2.43 -7.03 1.44
CA LEU A 225 -3.80 -6.66 1.09
C LEU A 225 -4.67 -7.89 0.79
N PRO A 226 -5.97 -7.84 1.15
CA PRO A 226 -6.93 -8.82 0.66
C PRO A 226 -6.91 -8.91 -0.87
N ALA A 227 -7.03 -10.12 -1.41
CA ALA A 227 -6.93 -10.41 -2.85
C ALA A 227 -7.71 -9.41 -3.75
N LYS A 228 -8.95 -9.12 -3.38
CA LYS A 228 -9.85 -8.20 -4.11
C LYS A 228 -9.41 -6.72 -4.12
N LYS A 229 -8.41 -6.33 -3.32
CA LYS A 229 -7.93 -4.94 -3.22
C LYS A 229 -6.57 -4.70 -3.88
N ARG A 230 -5.83 -5.78 -4.18
CA ARG A 230 -4.46 -5.73 -4.69
C ARG A 230 -4.36 -4.99 -6.02
N VAL A 231 -5.22 -5.34 -6.98
CA VAL A 231 -5.25 -4.71 -8.31
C VAL A 231 -5.49 -3.22 -8.21
N SER A 232 -6.47 -2.81 -7.40
CA SER A 232 -6.85 -1.40 -7.27
C SER A 232 -5.75 -0.55 -6.63
N VAL A 233 -5.03 -1.08 -5.63
CA VAL A 233 -3.90 -0.37 -5.02
C VAL A 233 -2.70 -0.34 -5.97
N LEU A 234 -2.33 -1.48 -6.58
CA LEU A 234 -1.17 -1.55 -7.47
C LEU A 234 -1.32 -0.65 -8.69
N ARG A 235 -2.54 -0.49 -9.19
CA ARG A 235 -2.85 0.42 -10.29
C ARG A 235 -2.45 1.88 -10.02
N GLU A 236 -2.58 2.33 -8.78
CA GLU A 236 -2.28 3.72 -8.39
C GLU A 236 -0.79 3.94 -8.08
N VAL A 237 -0.02 2.88 -7.85
CA VAL A 237 1.43 2.96 -7.63
C VAL A 237 2.14 3.34 -8.94
N GLN A 238 3.22 4.13 -8.89
CA GLN A 238 4.04 4.43 -10.07
C GLN A 238 4.60 3.15 -10.70
N ARG A 239 4.66 3.10 -12.03
CA ARG A 239 5.06 1.90 -12.79
C ARG A 239 6.43 1.36 -12.40
N GLU A 240 7.37 2.25 -12.12
CA GLU A 240 8.75 1.89 -11.74
C GLU A 240 8.86 1.07 -10.44
N TYR A 241 7.83 1.14 -9.57
CA TYR A 241 7.81 0.39 -8.31
C TYR A 241 6.92 -0.86 -8.35
N ARG A 242 6.30 -1.15 -9.50
CA ARG A 242 5.47 -2.35 -9.69
C ARG A 242 6.34 -3.53 -10.07
N SER A 243 6.85 -4.28 -9.10
CA SER A 243 7.65 -5.48 -9.35
C SER A 243 6.83 -6.58 -10.03
N GLU A 244 7.52 -7.53 -10.66
CA GLU A 244 6.86 -8.73 -11.21
C GLU A 244 6.21 -9.59 -10.12
N LYS A 245 6.70 -9.50 -8.88
CA LYS A 245 6.08 -10.15 -7.72
C LYS A 245 4.75 -9.49 -7.36
N ALA A 246 4.73 -8.15 -7.22
CA ALA A 246 3.51 -7.41 -6.92
C ALA A 246 2.44 -7.62 -8.01
N LYS A 247 2.82 -7.61 -9.28
CA LYS A 247 1.91 -7.91 -10.41
C LYS A 247 1.30 -9.30 -10.29
N ARG A 248 2.13 -10.33 -10.10
CA ARG A 248 1.65 -11.71 -9.92
C ARG A 248 0.74 -11.87 -8.71
N ASP A 249 1.05 -11.22 -7.58
CA ASP A 249 0.21 -11.26 -6.38
C ASP A 249 -1.15 -10.58 -6.61
N ALA A 250 -1.19 -9.49 -7.38
CA ALA A 250 -2.43 -8.82 -7.77
C ALA A 250 -3.25 -9.66 -8.76
N GLU A 251 -2.63 -10.20 -9.79
CA GLU A 251 -3.25 -11.06 -10.79
C GLU A 251 -3.80 -12.36 -10.18
N LYS A 252 -3.04 -12.96 -9.26
CA LYS A 252 -3.50 -14.13 -8.50
C LYS A 252 -4.77 -13.83 -7.72
N GLY A 253 -4.83 -12.66 -7.05
CA GLY A 253 -6.03 -12.25 -6.34
C GLY A 253 -7.26 -12.12 -7.23
N PHE A 254 -7.07 -11.71 -8.48
CA PHE A 254 -8.12 -11.65 -9.49
C PHE A 254 -8.55 -13.04 -9.95
N LEU A 255 -7.58 -13.94 -10.17
CA LEU A 255 -7.82 -15.35 -10.49
C LEU A 255 -8.59 -16.07 -9.38
N ASP A 256 -8.20 -15.85 -8.12
CA ASP A 256 -8.83 -16.51 -6.97
C ASP A 256 -10.33 -16.23 -6.91
N VAL A 257 -10.78 -15.03 -7.27
CA VAL A 257 -12.20 -14.67 -7.35
C VAL A 257 -12.92 -15.45 -8.46
N ILE A 258 -12.29 -15.62 -9.63
CA ILE A 258 -12.87 -16.42 -10.72
C ILE A 258 -13.00 -17.87 -10.28
N VAL A 259 -11.97 -18.43 -9.67
CA VAL A 259 -11.93 -19.82 -9.18
C VAL A 259 -12.94 -20.03 -8.05
N GLU A 260 -13.10 -19.08 -7.15
CA GLU A 260 -14.10 -19.15 -6.06
C GLU A 260 -15.53 -19.31 -6.62
N ILE A 261 -15.87 -18.51 -7.65
CA ILE A 261 -17.22 -18.50 -8.23
C ILE A 261 -17.46 -19.71 -9.15
N ALA A 262 -16.51 -20.00 -10.03
CA ALA A 262 -16.66 -21.06 -11.03
C ALA A 262 -16.33 -22.47 -10.49
N GLY A 263 -15.75 -22.58 -9.31
CA GLY A 263 -15.54 -23.83 -8.58
C GLY A 263 -14.80 -24.90 -9.37
N LYS A 264 -15.29 -26.15 -9.26
CA LYS A 264 -14.66 -27.30 -9.89
C LYS A 264 -14.66 -27.27 -11.43
N ALA A 265 -15.51 -26.45 -12.07
CA ALA A 265 -15.54 -26.29 -13.53
C ALA A 265 -14.19 -25.78 -14.09
N LEU A 266 -13.42 -25.04 -13.28
CA LEU A 266 -12.13 -24.46 -13.68
C LEU A 266 -10.91 -25.27 -13.24
N SER A 267 -11.04 -26.31 -12.43
CA SER A 267 -9.90 -26.98 -11.78
C SER A 267 -8.83 -27.50 -12.75
N LYS A 268 -9.20 -27.86 -13.98
CA LYS A 268 -8.28 -28.33 -15.03
C LYS A 268 -7.72 -27.19 -15.91
N ALA A 269 -8.28 -25.98 -15.83
CA ALA A 269 -7.93 -24.86 -16.70
C ALA A 269 -7.23 -23.70 -15.97
N VAL A 270 -6.98 -23.81 -14.66
CA VAL A 270 -6.48 -22.72 -13.81
C VAL A 270 -5.20 -22.07 -14.34
N GLY A 271 -4.22 -22.88 -14.77
CA GLY A 271 -2.96 -22.34 -15.32
C GLY A 271 -3.16 -21.50 -16.58
N TRP A 272 -3.97 -22.00 -17.49
CA TRP A 272 -4.28 -21.30 -18.73
C TRP A 272 -5.14 -20.02 -18.50
N VAL A 273 -6.07 -20.05 -17.53
CA VAL A 273 -6.84 -18.86 -17.11
C VAL A 273 -5.88 -17.79 -16.53
N ALA A 274 -4.89 -18.22 -15.76
CA ALA A 274 -3.86 -17.31 -15.23
C ALA A 274 -3.10 -16.57 -16.35
N ASP A 275 -2.69 -17.27 -17.43
CA ASP A 275 -2.03 -16.66 -18.59
C ASP A 275 -2.92 -15.61 -19.26
N LYS A 276 -4.23 -15.87 -19.33
CA LYS A 276 -5.17 -14.90 -19.92
C LYS A 276 -5.40 -13.69 -19.04
N ILE A 277 -5.42 -13.87 -17.73
CA ILE A 277 -5.46 -12.75 -16.76
C ILE A 277 -4.21 -11.91 -16.88
N SER A 278 -3.03 -12.51 -16.96
CA SER A 278 -1.77 -11.77 -17.17
C SER A 278 -1.80 -10.99 -18.47
N GLY A 279 -2.28 -11.59 -19.57
CA GLY A 279 -2.50 -10.88 -20.83
C GLY A 279 -3.50 -9.73 -20.73
N PHE A 280 -4.57 -9.89 -19.96
CA PHE A 280 -5.56 -8.84 -19.72
C PHE A 280 -4.93 -7.62 -19.00
N PHE A 281 -4.06 -7.87 -18.03
CA PHE A 281 -3.38 -6.81 -17.29
C PHE A 281 -2.12 -6.25 -17.97
N SER A 282 -1.65 -6.83 -19.07
CA SER A 282 -0.41 -6.39 -19.74
C SER A 282 -0.38 -4.91 -20.12
N GLY A 283 -1.53 -4.28 -20.34
CA GLY A 283 -1.67 -2.85 -20.60
C GLY A 283 -1.78 -1.96 -19.36
N TRP A 284 -1.89 -2.57 -18.15
CA TRP A 284 -2.04 -1.83 -16.89
C TRP A 284 -0.71 -1.59 -16.18
N TRP A 285 0.21 -2.52 -16.37
CA TRP A 285 1.55 -2.54 -15.72
C TRP A 285 2.66 -1.81 -16.48
#